data_27b5d5e1e57e8ede3ac319b0a436e630
#
_entry.id   27b5d5e1e57e8ede3ac319b0a436e630
#
_cell.length_a   1.000
_cell.length_b   1.000
_cell.length_c   1.000
_cell.angle_alpha   90.00
_cell.angle_beta   90.00
_cell.angle_gamma   90.00
#
_symmetry.space_group_name_H-M   'P 1'
#
loop_
_entity.id
_entity.type
_entity.pdbx_description
1 polymer ?
#
loop_
_entity_poly.entity_id
_entity_poly.type
_entity_poly.pdbx_seq_one_letter_code
_entity_poly.pdbx_strand_id
1 'polypeptide(L)'
;NEEERKLLPENFSLGNSNYFARFRETMSGHVPEQSIQKYFEAQSVWDDTMATQAIRILQRNPQQILVVIVGDFHAQYGGGLPDRIRQRGFENVYVISQVDLTELSEQEKSSTVIPHPQWGPRGDWIWTSGNPPISSPHQ
;
A
#
# COMPACT_ATOMS: atom_id res chain seq x y z
N ASN A 1 -3.43 25.86 5.87
CA ASN A 1 -3.67 27.10 5.14
C ASN A 1 -4.52 26.82 3.89
N GLU A 2 -4.88 27.86 3.10
CA GLU A 2 -5.73 27.69 1.90
C GLU A 2 -5.01 26.96 0.75
N GLU A 3 -3.71 27.12 0.63
CA GLU A 3 -2.87 26.42 -0.34
C GLU A 3 -2.82 24.89 -0.04
N GLU A 4 -2.70 24.52 1.22
CA GLU A 4 -2.73 23.12 1.64
C GLU A 4 -4.09 22.46 1.38
N ARG A 5 -5.18 23.21 1.59
CA ARG A 5 -6.54 22.72 1.28
C ARG A 5 -6.73 22.37 -0.18
N LYS A 6 -6.10 23.07 -1.10
CA LYS A 6 -6.15 22.77 -2.55
C LYS A 6 -5.49 21.43 -2.91
N LEU A 7 -4.60 20.92 -2.06
CA LEU A 7 -3.95 19.63 -2.25
C LEU A 7 -4.85 18.46 -1.82
N LEU A 8 -5.77 18.70 -0.91
CA LEU A 8 -6.68 17.66 -0.42
C LEU A 8 -7.72 17.30 -1.49
N PRO A 9 -8.21 16.06 -1.50
CA PRO A 9 -9.34 15.68 -2.34
C PRO A 9 -10.60 16.42 -1.88
N GLU A 10 -11.46 16.82 -2.81
CA GLU A 10 -12.77 17.42 -2.48
C GLU A 10 -13.66 16.46 -1.69
N ASN A 11 -13.60 15.19 -2.06
CA ASN A 11 -14.24 14.10 -1.37
C ASN A 11 -13.19 13.00 -1.16
N PHE A 12 -13.02 12.57 0.07
CA PHE A 12 -12.15 11.44 0.36
C PHE A 12 -12.98 10.23 0.82
N SER A 13 -12.46 9.04 0.59
CA SER A 13 -13.04 7.80 1.07
C SER A 13 -12.11 7.13 2.09
N LEU A 14 -12.70 6.50 3.09
CA LEU A 14 -11.95 5.61 3.98
C LEU A 14 -11.48 4.38 3.19
N GLY A 15 -10.39 3.78 3.61
CA GLY A 15 -9.97 2.46 3.12
C GLY A 15 -11.04 1.40 3.41
N ASN A 16 -10.98 0.30 2.66
CA ASN A 16 -11.90 -0.82 2.86
C ASN A 16 -11.66 -1.52 4.22
N SER A 17 -12.56 -2.44 4.59
CA SER A 17 -12.50 -3.17 5.86
C SER A 17 -11.23 -3.99 6.05
N ASN A 18 -10.68 -4.59 4.99
CA ASN A 18 -9.42 -5.34 5.05
C ASN A 18 -8.24 -4.42 5.32
N TYR A 19 -8.21 -3.25 4.68
CA TYR A 19 -7.19 -2.23 4.94
C TYR A 19 -7.26 -1.72 6.38
N PHE A 20 -8.47 -1.47 6.89
CA PHE A 20 -8.66 -1.08 8.29
C PHE A 20 -8.21 -2.16 9.26
N ALA A 21 -8.58 -3.43 9.01
CA ALA A 21 -8.18 -4.54 9.88
C ALA A 21 -6.66 -4.70 9.93
N ARG A 22 -5.97 -4.60 8.78
CA ARG A 22 -4.50 -4.61 8.70
C ARG A 22 -3.89 -3.41 9.42
N PHE A 23 -4.45 -2.22 9.24
CA PHE A 23 -4.03 -1.01 9.94
C PHE A 23 -4.13 -1.17 11.46
N ARG A 24 -5.27 -1.68 11.93
CA ARG A 24 -5.51 -1.93 13.36
C ARG A 24 -4.51 -2.93 13.93
N GLU A 25 -4.23 -4.03 13.22
CA GLU A 25 -3.23 -5.01 13.62
C GLU A 25 -1.84 -4.39 13.74
N THR A 26 -1.41 -3.63 12.73
CA THR A 26 -0.10 -2.96 12.71
C THR A 26 0.02 -1.90 13.82
N MET A 27 -1.05 -1.17 14.12
CA MET A 27 -1.05 -0.11 15.12
C MET A 27 -1.31 -0.61 16.55
N SER A 28 -1.71 -1.86 16.70
CA SER A 28 -1.96 -2.48 18.02
C SER A 28 -0.70 -2.42 18.88
N GLY A 29 -0.86 -1.93 20.11
CA GLY A 29 0.27 -1.73 21.04
C GLY A 29 1.11 -0.46 20.81
N HIS A 30 0.97 0.21 19.67
CA HIS A 30 1.68 1.47 19.36
C HIS A 30 0.87 2.72 19.70
N VAL A 31 -0.46 2.62 19.63
CA VAL A 31 -1.37 3.71 19.95
C VAL A 31 -2.54 3.19 20.78
N PRO A 32 -3.23 4.06 21.58
CA PRO A 32 -4.45 3.67 22.28
C PRO A 32 -5.53 3.20 21.31
N GLU A 33 -6.22 2.11 21.62
CA GLU A 33 -7.25 1.49 20.77
C GLU A 33 -8.32 2.50 20.33
N GLN A 34 -8.75 3.39 21.23
CA GLN A 34 -9.73 4.45 20.91
C GLN A 34 -9.23 5.49 19.90
N SER A 35 -7.93 5.52 19.61
CA SER A 35 -7.32 6.47 18.67
C SER A 35 -7.11 5.85 17.28
N ILE A 36 -7.15 4.52 17.15
CA ILE A 36 -6.85 3.80 15.90
C ILE A 36 -7.73 4.31 14.75
N GLN A 37 -9.01 4.53 14.99
CA GLN A 37 -9.94 5.05 13.98
C GLN A 37 -9.48 6.40 13.42
N LYS A 38 -9.07 7.33 14.27
CA LYS A 38 -8.59 8.66 13.84
C LYS A 38 -7.29 8.57 13.03
N TYR A 39 -6.38 7.68 13.42
CA TYR A 39 -5.15 7.47 12.67
C TYR A 39 -5.44 6.83 11.30
N PHE A 40 -6.39 5.91 11.24
CA PHE A 40 -6.83 5.33 9.96
C PHE A 40 -7.52 6.35 9.04
N GLU A 41 -8.29 7.27 9.60
CA GLU A 41 -8.85 8.40 8.84
C GLU A 41 -7.75 9.28 8.26
N ALA A 42 -6.73 9.63 9.05
CA ALA A 42 -5.57 10.39 8.57
C ALA A 42 -4.80 9.65 7.48
N GLN A 43 -4.56 8.34 7.67
CA GLN A 43 -3.94 7.46 6.66
C GLN A 43 -4.75 7.48 5.35
N SER A 44 -6.07 7.35 5.46
CA SER A 44 -6.98 7.36 4.31
C SER A 44 -6.96 8.69 3.55
N VAL A 45 -6.89 9.81 4.26
CA VAL A 45 -6.74 11.14 3.63
C VAL A 45 -5.41 11.26 2.89
N TRP A 46 -4.32 10.73 3.44
CA TRP A 46 -3.03 10.72 2.77
C TRP A 46 -3.06 9.90 1.49
N ASP A 47 -3.58 8.68 1.54
CA ASP A 47 -3.71 7.82 0.36
C ASP A 47 -4.54 8.49 -0.73
N ASP A 48 -5.66 9.09 -0.36
CA ASP A 48 -6.57 9.76 -1.30
C ASP A 48 -5.96 11.02 -1.90
N THR A 49 -5.19 11.76 -1.10
CA THR A 49 -4.45 12.94 -1.56
C THR A 49 -3.38 12.55 -2.57
N MET A 50 -2.59 11.52 -2.26
CA MET A 50 -1.57 11.00 -3.19
C MET A 50 -2.20 10.48 -4.47
N ALA A 51 -3.31 9.73 -4.39
CA ALA A 51 -4.05 9.25 -5.56
C ALA A 51 -4.55 10.40 -6.43
N THR A 52 -5.13 11.42 -5.81
CA THR A 52 -5.63 12.60 -6.51
C THR A 52 -4.51 13.34 -7.26
N GLN A 53 -3.35 13.52 -6.63
CA GLN A 53 -2.20 14.15 -7.28
C GLN A 53 -1.63 13.29 -8.40
N ALA A 54 -1.51 11.98 -8.19
CA ALA A 54 -1.04 11.05 -9.21
C ALA A 54 -1.93 11.11 -10.47
N ILE A 55 -3.24 11.12 -10.28
CA ILE A 55 -4.22 11.21 -11.38
C ILE A 55 -4.12 12.55 -12.11
N ARG A 56 -3.99 13.67 -11.38
CA ARG A 56 -3.79 15.00 -12.00
C ARG A 56 -2.54 15.05 -12.88
N ILE A 57 -1.46 14.39 -12.46
CA ILE A 57 -0.22 14.30 -13.25
C ILE A 57 -0.45 13.46 -14.50
N LEU A 58 -1.05 12.29 -14.38
CA LEU A 58 -1.33 11.39 -15.51
C LEU A 58 -2.30 12.01 -16.53
N GLN A 59 -3.33 12.73 -16.07
CA GLN A 59 -4.26 13.43 -16.96
C GLN A 59 -3.58 14.54 -17.79
N ARG A 60 -2.59 15.21 -17.22
CA ARG A 60 -1.81 16.24 -17.95
C ARG A 60 -0.77 15.62 -18.89
N ASN A 61 -0.36 14.40 -18.61
CA ASN A 61 0.73 13.73 -19.32
C ASN A 61 0.34 12.26 -19.67
N PRO A 62 -0.68 12.03 -20.50
CA PRO A 62 -1.27 10.69 -20.68
C PRO A 62 -0.36 9.67 -21.35
N GLN A 63 0.77 10.10 -21.92
CA GLN A 63 1.76 9.21 -22.55
C GLN A 63 2.94 8.88 -21.62
N GLN A 64 2.93 9.37 -20.37
CA GLN A 64 4.03 9.15 -19.44
C GLN A 64 3.69 8.01 -18.46
N ILE A 65 4.75 7.37 -17.99
CA ILE A 65 4.68 6.45 -16.84
C ILE A 65 4.97 7.28 -15.59
N LEU A 66 4.08 7.20 -14.63
CA LEU A 66 4.29 7.80 -13.31
C LEU A 66 4.79 6.73 -12.35
N VAL A 67 5.96 6.95 -11.78
CA VAL A 67 6.49 6.13 -10.68
C VAL A 67 6.26 6.87 -9.37
N VAL A 68 5.61 6.20 -8.42
CA VAL A 68 5.35 6.74 -7.08
C VAL A 68 6.10 5.89 -6.06
N ILE A 69 6.96 6.53 -5.26
CA ILE A 69 7.70 5.89 -4.18
C ILE A 69 7.04 6.29 -2.86
N VAL A 70 6.55 5.30 -2.13
CA VAL A 70 5.84 5.50 -0.85
C VAL A 70 6.26 4.43 0.16
N GLY A 71 5.92 4.66 1.43
CA GLY A 71 6.04 3.61 2.44
C GLY A 71 5.18 2.40 2.08
N ASP A 72 5.67 1.24 2.37
CA ASP A 72 5.12 -0.05 1.95
C ASP A 72 3.65 -0.22 2.36
N PHE A 73 3.26 0.30 3.53
CA PHE A 73 1.90 0.22 4.03
C PHE A 73 0.87 0.92 3.13
N HIS A 74 1.25 1.97 2.40
CA HIS A 74 0.38 2.68 1.46
C HIS A 74 0.08 1.88 0.19
N ALA A 75 0.91 0.90 -0.16
CA ALA A 75 0.84 0.21 -1.44
C ALA A 75 0.52 -1.29 -1.32
N GLN A 76 1.10 -1.98 -0.34
CA GLN A 76 1.03 -3.43 -0.21
C GLN A 76 -0.37 -3.95 0.16
N TYR A 77 -0.71 -5.17 -0.25
CA TYR A 77 -1.94 -5.90 0.07
C TYR A 77 -3.26 -5.21 -0.34
N GLY A 78 -3.20 -4.16 -1.15
CA GLY A 78 -4.38 -3.39 -1.56
C GLY A 78 -4.96 -2.48 -0.46
N GLY A 79 -6.04 -1.79 -0.78
CA GLY A 79 -6.79 -0.89 0.11
C GLY A 79 -6.21 0.51 0.25
N GLY A 80 -4.94 0.72 -0.08
CA GLY A 80 -4.26 2.00 -0.02
C GLY A 80 -4.27 2.78 -1.34
N LEU A 81 -3.17 3.46 -1.63
CA LEU A 81 -2.99 4.32 -2.80
C LEU A 81 -3.32 3.66 -4.15
N PRO A 82 -2.83 2.43 -4.48
CA PRO A 82 -3.11 1.81 -5.78
C PRO A 82 -4.59 1.60 -6.04
N ASP A 83 -5.34 1.14 -5.05
CA ASP A 83 -6.78 0.88 -5.19
C ASP A 83 -7.57 2.16 -5.41
N ARG A 84 -7.17 3.26 -4.76
CA ARG A 84 -7.78 4.58 -4.97
C ARG A 84 -7.58 5.11 -6.39
N ILE A 85 -6.41 4.84 -6.97
CA ILE A 85 -6.13 5.20 -8.36
C ILE A 85 -6.99 4.35 -9.30
N ARG A 86 -7.09 3.03 -9.07
CA ARG A 86 -7.92 2.11 -9.86
C ARG A 86 -9.40 2.47 -9.79
N GLN A 87 -9.93 2.77 -8.60
CA GLN A 87 -11.33 3.19 -8.41
C GLN A 87 -11.72 4.47 -9.17
N ARG A 88 -10.72 5.27 -9.55
CA ARG A 88 -10.91 6.48 -10.37
C ARG A 88 -10.71 6.25 -11.88
N GLY A 89 -10.70 4.98 -12.31
CA GLY A 89 -10.65 4.58 -13.72
C GLY A 89 -9.25 4.43 -14.32
N PHE A 90 -8.20 4.47 -13.51
CA PHE A 90 -6.82 4.20 -13.95
C PHE A 90 -6.43 2.77 -13.57
N GLU A 91 -6.76 1.81 -14.45
CA GLU A 91 -6.59 0.38 -14.15
C GLU A 91 -5.15 -0.12 -14.30
N ASN A 92 -4.33 0.53 -15.14
CA ASN A 92 -2.93 0.16 -15.38
C ASN A 92 -2.01 0.63 -14.22
N VAL A 93 -2.25 0.09 -13.04
CA VAL A 93 -1.50 0.38 -11.83
C VAL A 93 -0.86 -0.91 -11.33
N TYR A 94 0.45 -0.88 -11.16
CA TYR A 94 1.23 -2.01 -10.70
C TYR A 94 1.97 -1.65 -9.40
N VAL A 95 2.04 -2.61 -8.51
CA VAL A 95 2.69 -2.48 -7.21
C VAL A 95 3.93 -3.37 -7.18
N ILE A 96 5.08 -2.75 -6.92
CA ILE A 96 6.33 -3.46 -6.62
C ILE A 96 6.61 -3.23 -5.13
N SER A 97 6.53 -4.28 -4.32
CA SER A 97 6.88 -4.21 -2.90
C SER A 97 8.33 -4.64 -2.73
N GLN A 98 9.13 -3.82 -2.06
CA GLN A 98 10.52 -4.15 -1.75
C GLN A 98 10.61 -4.79 -0.37
N VAL A 99 11.34 -5.89 -0.26
CA VAL A 99 11.54 -6.62 0.99
C VAL A 99 12.99 -6.98 1.18
N ASP A 100 13.55 -6.64 2.32
CA ASP A 100 14.86 -7.12 2.73
C ASP A 100 14.73 -8.48 3.45
N LEU A 101 15.35 -9.49 2.86
CA LEU A 101 15.34 -10.86 3.38
C LEU A 101 16.61 -11.20 4.19
N THR A 102 17.53 -10.26 4.36
CA THR A 102 18.90 -10.55 4.85
C THR A 102 18.90 -11.18 6.24
N GLU A 103 18.05 -10.68 7.13
CA GLU A 103 18.02 -11.13 8.53
C GLU A 103 16.83 -12.05 8.85
N LEU A 104 16.06 -12.45 7.85
CA LEU A 104 14.91 -13.30 8.04
C LEU A 104 15.29 -14.79 8.05
N SER A 105 14.64 -15.55 8.92
CA SER A 105 14.68 -17.02 8.88
C SER A 105 14.03 -17.55 7.58
N GLU A 106 14.33 -18.78 7.18
CA GLU A 106 13.76 -19.40 5.97
C GLU A 106 12.22 -19.46 6.01
N GLN A 107 11.64 -19.64 7.19
CA GLN A 107 10.19 -19.63 7.36
C GLN A 107 9.61 -18.22 7.12
N GLU A 108 10.23 -17.18 7.67
CA GLU A 108 9.83 -15.79 7.47
C GLU A 108 10.00 -15.36 6.01
N LYS A 109 11.13 -15.72 5.37
CA LYS A 109 11.34 -15.48 3.95
C LYS A 109 10.21 -16.09 3.12
N SER A 110 9.90 -17.36 3.36
CA SER A 110 8.84 -18.07 2.66
C SER A 110 7.48 -17.40 2.86
N SER A 111 7.12 -17.05 4.10
CA SER A 111 5.85 -16.39 4.42
C SER A 111 5.75 -14.97 3.84
N THR A 112 6.88 -14.29 3.66
CA THR A 112 6.93 -12.93 3.13
C THR A 112 6.67 -12.86 1.62
N VAL A 113 7.09 -13.89 0.87
CA VAL A 113 6.98 -13.88 -0.60
C VAL A 113 5.73 -14.57 -1.14
N ILE A 114 5.02 -15.32 -0.31
CA ILE A 114 3.72 -15.91 -0.68
C ILE A 114 2.56 -14.97 -0.35
N PRO A 115 1.39 -15.12 -1.00
CA PRO A 115 0.20 -14.35 -0.62
C PRO A 115 -0.18 -14.59 0.85
N HIS A 116 -0.46 -13.49 1.56
CA HIS A 116 -0.92 -13.58 2.95
C HIS A 116 -2.32 -14.22 3.00
N PRO A 117 -2.60 -15.16 3.94
CA PRO A 117 -3.88 -15.89 3.97
C PRO A 117 -5.13 -14.98 4.06
N GLN A 118 -5.01 -13.85 4.75
CA GLN A 118 -6.11 -12.91 4.96
C GLN A 118 -6.04 -11.71 4.01
N TRP A 119 -4.84 -11.21 3.69
CA TRP A 119 -4.67 -9.96 2.95
C TRP A 119 -4.42 -10.14 1.46
N GLY A 120 -4.12 -11.38 1.02
CA GLY A 120 -3.77 -11.68 -0.36
C GLY A 120 -2.31 -11.32 -0.71
N PRO A 121 -2.01 -11.09 -2.00
CA PRO A 121 -0.65 -10.78 -2.44
C PRO A 121 -0.20 -9.41 -1.92
N ARG A 122 1.08 -9.32 -1.56
CA ARG A 122 1.71 -8.07 -1.10
C ARG A 122 1.73 -7.00 -2.19
N GLY A 123 1.90 -7.38 -3.43
CA GLY A 123 1.91 -6.54 -4.62
C GLY A 123 1.86 -7.41 -5.87
N ASP A 124 1.93 -6.79 -7.03
CA ASP A 124 2.02 -7.50 -8.33
C ASP A 124 3.38 -8.17 -8.47
N TRP A 125 4.43 -7.55 -7.91
CA TRP A 125 5.78 -8.10 -7.81
C TRP A 125 6.38 -7.81 -6.44
N ILE A 126 7.26 -8.69 -6.00
CA ILE A 126 8.09 -8.52 -4.81
C ILE A 126 9.55 -8.45 -5.27
N TRP A 127 10.19 -7.33 -4.96
CA TRP A 127 11.62 -7.16 -5.15
C TRP A 127 12.33 -7.43 -3.84
N THR A 128 13.15 -8.46 -3.82
CA THR A 128 13.88 -8.86 -2.61
C THR A 128 15.35 -8.45 -2.69
N SER A 129 15.90 -7.99 -1.55
CA SER A 129 17.32 -7.96 -1.27
C SER A 129 17.67 -9.13 -0.33
N GLY A 130 18.94 -9.57 -0.36
CA GLY A 130 19.36 -10.77 0.34
C GLY A 130 19.06 -12.06 -0.44
N ASN A 131 19.33 -13.21 0.17
CA ASN A 131 19.12 -14.50 -0.48
C ASN A 131 17.62 -14.87 -0.45
N PRO A 132 17.03 -15.23 -1.60
CA PRO A 132 15.66 -15.71 -1.62
C PRO A 132 15.50 -17.00 -0.78
N PRO A 133 14.28 -17.36 -0.40
CA PRO A 133 14.03 -18.61 0.30
C PRO A 133 14.50 -19.78 -0.56
N ILE A 134 15.06 -20.79 0.11
CA ILE A 134 15.46 -22.03 -0.57
C ILE A 134 14.16 -22.70 -1.02
N SER A 135 13.91 -22.69 -2.35
CA SER A 135 12.78 -23.43 -2.90
C SER A 135 12.96 -24.92 -2.60
N SER A 136 12.07 -25.51 -1.83
CA SER A 136 12.02 -26.97 -1.74
C SER A 136 11.84 -27.51 -3.17
N PRO A 137 12.66 -28.46 -3.61
CA PRO A 137 12.44 -29.08 -4.90
C PRO A 137 11.03 -29.66 -4.91
N HIS A 138 10.25 -29.30 -5.92
CA HIS A 138 8.90 -29.79 -6.11
C HIS A 138 8.89 -31.31 -6.00
N GLN A 139 8.18 -31.83 -4.98
CA GLN A 139 7.77 -33.23 -4.93
C GLN A 139 6.56 -33.44 -5.83
#